data_df9325f5cea6433e718ea05518245ee7
#
_entry.id   df9325f5cea6433e718ea05518245ee7
#
_cell.length_a   1.000
_cell.length_b   1.000
_cell.length_c   1.000
_cell.angle_alpha   90.00
_cell.angle_beta   90.00
_cell.angle_gamma   90.00
#
_symmetry.space_group_name_H-M   'P 1'
#
loop_
_entity.id
_entity.type
_entity.pdbx_description
1 polymer ?
#
loop_
_entity_poly.entity_id
_entity_poly.type
_entity_poly.pdbx_seq_one_letter_code
_entity_poly.pdbx_strand_id
1 'polypeptide(L)'
;MRKVFLPLLMGLVTMVASCTAIPSSGPVISAQIEATTSSVDVDFLPPGPSAGATPEEIVAGFIAAGAAAQDNYRVAKSYLSESVRDEWNPNAGVIIRSGEPDISVVTNNTVQYVVPAMASVDELGRYFEGASSAEQALDFRFTKELGEWR
;
A
#
# COMPACT_ATOMS: atom_id res chain seq x y z
N MET A 1 66.06 11.52 37.56
CA MET A 1 64.82 10.95 37.16
C MET A 1 63.82 11.94 36.44
N ARG A 2 64.27 13.14 36.07
CA ARG A 2 63.42 14.22 35.46
C ARG A 2 63.56 14.37 33.96
N LYS A 3 64.52 13.67 33.31
CA LYS A 3 64.83 13.83 31.88
C LYS A 3 64.21 12.76 30.97
N VAL A 4 63.58 11.70 31.53
CA VAL A 4 63.01 10.60 30.77
C VAL A 4 61.47 10.82 30.51
N PHE A 5 60.84 11.66 31.33
CA PHE A 5 59.41 11.94 31.18
C PHE A 5 59.09 12.89 30.02
N LEU A 6 59.98 13.73 29.60
CA LEU A 6 59.76 14.73 28.56
C LEU A 6 59.61 14.12 27.16
N PRO A 7 60.38 13.11 26.72
CA PRO A 7 60.22 12.48 25.43
C PRO A 7 58.97 11.54 25.40
N LEU A 8 58.56 10.98 26.55
CA LEU A 8 57.36 10.14 26.62
C LEU A 8 56.09 10.95 26.47
N LEU A 9 56.04 12.18 26.97
CA LEU A 9 54.91 13.10 26.84
C LEU A 9 54.77 13.62 25.42
N MET A 10 55.88 13.80 24.69
CA MET A 10 55.90 14.29 23.32
C MET A 10 55.45 13.21 22.29
N GLY A 11 55.63 11.91 22.63
CA GLY A 11 55.17 10.79 21.82
C GLY A 11 53.68 10.53 21.91
N LEU A 12 53.02 10.93 23.00
CA LEU A 12 51.60 10.69 23.21
C LEU A 12 50.72 11.74 22.51
N VAL A 13 51.24 12.94 22.22
CA VAL A 13 50.48 14.02 21.56
C VAL A 13 50.35 13.82 20.05
N THR A 14 51.19 12.99 19.44
CA THR A 14 51.15 12.77 17.98
C THR A 14 50.16 11.71 17.53
N MET A 15 49.49 10.98 18.44
CA MET A 15 48.52 9.93 18.07
C MET A 15 47.05 10.38 17.92
N VAL A 16 46.73 11.66 18.13
CA VAL A 16 45.33 12.14 18.13
C VAL A 16 44.98 12.93 16.87
N ALA A 17 45.86 13.04 15.89
CA ALA A 17 45.66 13.87 14.69
C ALA A 17 45.19 13.08 13.46
N SER A 18 44.52 11.92 13.60
CA SER A 18 43.84 11.27 12.48
C SER A 18 42.37 11.65 12.44
N CYS A 19 42.05 12.93 12.28
CA CYS A 19 40.75 13.35 11.77
C CYS A 19 40.72 12.99 10.28
N THR A 20 40.09 11.90 9.96
CA THR A 20 39.70 11.60 8.57
C THR A 20 38.75 12.72 8.11
N ALA A 21 39.26 13.63 7.32
CA ALA A 21 38.43 14.60 6.61
C ALA A 21 37.52 13.82 5.66
N ILE A 22 36.25 13.73 5.99
CA ILE A 22 35.25 13.27 5.05
C ILE A 22 35.17 14.35 3.96
N PRO A 23 35.46 14.05 2.69
CA PRO A 23 35.37 15.05 1.64
C PRO A 23 33.90 15.46 1.51
N SER A 24 33.62 16.70 1.89
CA SER A 24 32.25 17.27 1.81
C SER A 24 31.88 17.77 0.42
N SER A 25 32.80 17.62 -0.56
CA SER A 25 32.55 17.98 -1.95
C SER A 25 33.29 17.01 -2.87
N GLY A 26 32.53 16.19 -3.57
CA GLY A 26 33.00 15.48 -4.75
C GLY A 26 32.59 16.26 -6.02
N PRO A 27 33.28 16.03 -7.16
CA PRO A 27 32.84 16.62 -8.41
C PRO A 27 31.40 16.09 -8.71
N VAL A 28 30.44 17.01 -8.89
CA VAL A 28 29.13 16.66 -9.41
C VAL A 28 29.33 16.27 -10.86
N ILE A 29 29.46 14.98 -11.15
CA ILE A 29 29.38 14.49 -12.51
C ILE A 29 27.90 14.50 -12.85
N SER A 30 27.48 15.48 -13.64
CA SER A 30 26.18 15.45 -14.31
C SER A 30 26.25 14.30 -15.32
N ALA A 31 25.88 13.07 -14.89
CA ALA A 31 25.55 12.04 -15.84
C ALA A 31 24.32 12.55 -16.59
N GLN A 32 24.47 12.96 -17.83
CA GLN A 32 23.34 13.03 -18.77
C GLN A 32 22.91 11.58 -18.97
N ILE A 33 22.01 11.13 -18.10
CA ILE A 33 21.19 9.98 -18.42
C ILE A 33 20.34 10.50 -19.60
N GLU A 34 20.73 10.16 -20.82
CA GLU A 34 19.78 10.14 -21.90
C GLU A 34 18.68 9.19 -21.44
N ALA A 35 17.66 9.77 -20.83
CA ALA A 35 16.44 9.05 -20.55
C ALA A 35 15.87 8.65 -21.91
N THR A 36 16.28 7.47 -22.37
CA THR A 36 15.48 6.73 -23.32
C THR A 36 14.23 6.31 -22.52
N THR A 37 13.39 7.30 -22.22
CA THR A 37 12.08 7.11 -21.62
C THR A 37 11.16 6.49 -22.66
N SER A 38 11.40 5.22 -22.94
CA SER A 38 10.28 4.33 -23.16
C SER A 38 9.99 3.67 -21.81
N SER A 39 9.55 4.45 -20.81
CA SER A 39 8.69 3.90 -19.79
C SER A 39 7.41 3.53 -20.53
N VAL A 40 7.36 2.30 -21.04
CA VAL A 40 6.07 1.67 -21.24
C VAL A 40 5.50 1.63 -19.83
N ASP A 41 4.67 2.61 -19.51
CA ASP A 41 3.83 2.59 -18.31
C ASP A 41 2.89 1.42 -18.54
N VAL A 42 3.31 0.24 -18.05
CA VAL A 42 2.48 -0.97 -18.12
C VAL A 42 1.44 -0.77 -17.04
N ASP A 43 0.36 -0.12 -17.41
CA ASP A 43 -0.79 0.09 -16.55
C ASP A 43 -1.49 -1.28 -16.37
N PHE A 44 -1.15 -1.97 -15.30
CA PHE A 44 -1.80 -3.22 -14.91
C PHE A 44 -3.18 -2.91 -14.33
N LEU A 45 -4.15 -2.73 -15.21
CA LEU A 45 -5.54 -2.71 -14.78
C LEU A 45 -5.92 -4.11 -14.26
N PRO A 46 -6.47 -4.21 -13.06
CA PRO A 46 -7.01 -5.48 -12.58
C PRO A 46 -8.11 -5.96 -13.53
N PRO A 47 -8.32 -7.28 -13.66
CA PRO A 47 -9.42 -7.80 -14.47
C PRO A 47 -10.77 -7.39 -13.88
N GLY A 48 -11.78 -7.25 -14.74
CA GLY A 48 -13.18 -7.11 -14.34
C GLY A 48 -13.79 -8.44 -13.91
N PRO A 49 -15.08 -8.45 -13.50
CA PRO A 49 -15.77 -9.67 -13.08
C PRO A 49 -15.87 -10.67 -14.24
N SER A 50 -15.54 -11.93 -13.95
CA SER A 50 -15.66 -13.02 -14.92
C SER A 50 -17.12 -13.48 -15.05
N ALA A 51 -17.48 -14.00 -16.21
CA ALA A 51 -18.80 -14.62 -16.40
C ALA A 51 -18.93 -15.85 -15.49
N GLY A 52 -20.05 -15.96 -14.79
CA GLY A 52 -20.35 -17.05 -13.86
C GLY A 52 -19.56 -17.00 -12.56
N ALA A 53 -18.89 -15.88 -12.25
CA ALA A 53 -18.15 -15.73 -11.01
C ALA A 53 -19.05 -15.90 -9.78
N THR A 54 -18.50 -16.55 -8.74
CA THR A 54 -19.20 -16.72 -7.45
C THR A 54 -19.20 -15.41 -6.66
N PRO A 55 -20.09 -15.25 -5.67
CA PRO A 55 -20.11 -14.06 -4.81
C PRO A 55 -18.76 -13.79 -4.15
N GLU A 56 -18.05 -14.81 -3.69
CA GLU A 56 -16.72 -14.68 -3.07
C GLU A 56 -15.68 -14.17 -4.07
N GLU A 57 -15.72 -14.67 -5.31
CA GLU A 57 -14.83 -14.19 -6.38
C GLU A 57 -15.14 -12.73 -6.76
N ILE A 58 -16.40 -12.33 -6.71
CA ILE A 58 -16.82 -10.94 -6.91
C ILE A 58 -16.27 -10.04 -5.80
N VAL A 59 -16.36 -10.45 -4.51
CA VAL A 59 -15.77 -9.69 -3.39
C VAL A 59 -14.26 -9.57 -3.55
N ALA A 60 -13.57 -10.69 -3.78
CA ALA A 60 -12.13 -10.70 -3.93
C ALA A 60 -11.67 -9.79 -5.09
N GLY A 61 -12.35 -9.88 -6.23
CA GLY A 61 -12.08 -9.04 -7.40
C GLY A 61 -12.37 -7.56 -7.17
N PHE A 62 -13.48 -7.23 -6.50
CA PHE A 62 -13.81 -5.85 -6.12
C PHE A 62 -12.74 -5.23 -5.22
N ILE A 63 -12.32 -5.95 -4.17
CA ILE A 63 -11.28 -5.48 -3.23
C ILE A 63 -9.95 -5.29 -3.96
N ALA A 64 -9.55 -6.23 -4.82
CA ALA A 64 -8.34 -6.12 -5.63
C ALA A 64 -8.40 -4.91 -6.59
N ALA A 65 -9.54 -4.72 -7.27
CA ALA A 65 -9.76 -3.59 -8.17
C ALA A 65 -9.86 -2.25 -7.44
N GLY A 66 -10.31 -2.25 -6.19
CA GLY A 66 -10.37 -1.07 -5.34
C GLY A 66 -9.01 -0.50 -4.95
N ALA A 67 -7.93 -1.28 -5.07
CA ALA A 67 -6.56 -0.80 -4.89
C ALA A 67 -6.04 0.01 -6.10
N ALA A 68 -6.72 -0.07 -7.25
CA ALA A 68 -6.32 0.58 -8.50
C ALA A 68 -7.23 1.79 -8.79
N ALA A 69 -6.69 2.99 -8.57
CA ALA A 69 -7.44 4.26 -8.72
C ALA A 69 -7.63 4.71 -10.18
N GLN A 70 -7.03 4.00 -11.15
CA GLN A 70 -7.05 4.37 -12.57
C GLN A 70 -8.48 4.46 -13.11
N ASP A 71 -8.70 5.38 -14.06
CA ASP A 71 -9.99 5.60 -14.71
C ASP A 71 -11.15 5.77 -13.71
N ASN A 72 -10.90 6.48 -12.61
CA ASN A 72 -11.89 6.70 -11.56
C ASN A 72 -12.50 5.39 -11.03
N TYR A 73 -11.64 4.40 -10.73
CA TYR A 73 -12.02 3.08 -10.24
C TYR A 73 -12.97 2.32 -11.17
N ARG A 74 -12.86 2.52 -12.47
CA ARG A 74 -13.78 1.93 -13.47
C ARG A 74 -13.90 0.41 -13.33
N VAL A 75 -12.79 -0.27 -13.05
CA VAL A 75 -12.80 -1.74 -12.89
C VAL A 75 -13.53 -2.13 -11.60
N ALA A 76 -13.25 -1.48 -10.46
CA ALA A 76 -13.96 -1.74 -9.21
C ALA A 76 -15.47 -1.51 -9.37
N LYS A 77 -15.85 -0.42 -10.03
CA LYS A 77 -17.25 -0.12 -10.33
C LYS A 77 -17.96 -1.18 -11.17
N SER A 78 -17.24 -1.93 -12.01
CA SER A 78 -17.82 -3.00 -12.81
C SER A 78 -18.26 -4.23 -11.99
N TYR A 79 -17.80 -4.37 -10.77
CA TYR A 79 -18.23 -5.39 -9.81
C TYR A 79 -19.52 -5.02 -9.08
N LEU A 80 -19.88 -3.73 -9.07
CA LEU A 80 -21.05 -3.23 -8.37
C LEU A 80 -22.32 -3.33 -9.25
N SER A 81 -23.45 -3.53 -8.60
CA SER A 81 -24.76 -3.47 -9.28
C SER A 81 -25.01 -2.06 -9.83
N GLU A 82 -25.82 -1.99 -10.87
CA GLU A 82 -26.17 -0.72 -11.51
C GLU A 82 -26.72 0.29 -10.51
N SER A 83 -27.52 -0.19 -9.56
CA SER A 83 -28.19 0.66 -8.55
C SER A 83 -27.26 1.37 -7.58
N VAL A 84 -26.06 0.81 -7.30
CA VAL A 84 -25.12 1.40 -6.34
C VAL A 84 -23.82 1.90 -6.97
N ARG A 85 -23.59 1.57 -8.24
CA ARG A 85 -22.35 1.89 -8.96
C ARG A 85 -22.01 3.38 -8.97
N ASP A 86 -23.02 4.22 -9.20
CA ASP A 86 -22.84 5.66 -9.29
C ASP A 86 -22.82 6.35 -7.93
N GLU A 87 -23.39 5.71 -6.90
CA GLU A 87 -23.41 6.22 -5.54
C GLU A 87 -22.15 5.84 -4.74
N TRP A 88 -21.42 4.82 -5.22
CA TRP A 88 -20.23 4.34 -4.51
C TRP A 88 -19.13 5.40 -4.50
N ASN A 89 -18.72 5.78 -3.29
CA ASN A 89 -17.64 6.72 -3.04
C ASN A 89 -16.35 5.98 -2.65
N PRO A 90 -15.36 5.87 -3.54
CA PRO A 90 -14.09 5.20 -3.22
C PRO A 90 -13.24 5.94 -2.17
N ASN A 91 -13.57 7.21 -1.90
CA ASN A 91 -12.86 8.06 -0.93
C ASN A 91 -13.57 8.13 0.43
N ALA A 92 -14.62 7.35 0.65
CA ALA A 92 -15.34 7.35 1.94
C ALA A 92 -14.46 6.85 3.11
N GLY A 93 -13.44 6.06 2.81
CA GLY A 93 -12.46 5.61 3.79
C GLY A 93 -11.58 4.50 3.23
N VAL A 94 -10.47 4.27 3.91
CA VAL A 94 -9.52 3.20 3.58
C VAL A 94 -9.22 2.38 4.83
N ILE A 95 -9.24 1.06 4.70
CA ILE A 95 -8.80 0.13 5.74
C ILE A 95 -7.42 -0.39 5.35
N ILE A 96 -6.44 -0.19 6.23
CA ILE A 96 -5.08 -0.72 6.07
C ILE A 96 -5.02 -2.05 6.81
N ARG A 97 -4.97 -3.13 6.05
CA ARG A 97 -4.95 -4.49 6.59
C ARG A 97 -3.55 -4.93 6.98
N SER A 98 -3.45 -5.81 7.98
CA SER A 98 -2.21 -6.41 8.46
C SER A 98 -2.07 -7.91 8.14
N GLY A 99 -3.07 -8.52 7.50
CA GLY A 99 -3.10 -9.95 7.20
C GLY A 99 -4.01 -10.31 6.03
N GLU A 100 -4.14 -11.62 5.80
CA GLU A 100 -5.04 -12.15 4.78
C GLU A 100 -6.49 -12.06 5.27
N PRO A 101 -7.44 -11.74 4.37
CA PRO A 101 -8.86 -11.72 4.69
C PRO A 101 -9.44 -13.14 4.78
N ASP A 102 -10.48 -13.28 5.60
CA ASP A 102 -11.42 -14.39 5.50
C ASP A 102 -12.65 -13.94 4.72
N ILE A 103 -13.04 -14.74 3.72
CA ILE A 103 -14.20 -14.48 2.86
C ILE A 103 -15.16 -15.66 3.02
N SER A 104 -16.32 -15.43 3.59
CA SER A 104 -17.26 -16.49 3.89
C SER A 104 -18.70 -16.15 3.48
N VAL A 105 -19.41 -17.15 2.98
CA VAL A 105 -20.83 -17.03 2.62
C VAL A 105 -21.68 -17.09 3.89
N VAL A 106 -22.39 -16.01 4.19
CA VAL A 106 -23.31 -15.93 5.34
C VAL A 106 -24.73 -16.37 4.95
N THR A 107 -25.19 -15.94 3.77
CA THR A 107 -26.48 -16.34 3.19
C THR A 107 -26.32 -16.51 1.68
N ASN A 108 -27.41 -16.96 1.00
CA ASN A 108 -27.41 -17.14 -0.46
C ASN A 108 -27.03 -15.85 -1.25
N ASN A 109 -27.14 -14.68 -0.62
CA ASN A 109 -26.89 -13.40 -1.27
C ASN A 109 -26.05 -12.44 -0.38
N THR A 110 -25.38 -12.96 0.63
CA THR A 110 -24.54 -12.15 1.52
C THR A 110 -23.21 -12.89 1.77
N VAL A 111 -22.13 -12.20 1.48
CA VAL A 111 -20.76 -12.64 1.79
C VAL A 111 -20.17 -11.68 2.81
N GLN A 112 -19.55 -12.24 3.83
CA GLN A 112 -18.78 -11.47 4.80
C GLN A 112 -17.30 -11.53 4.46
N TYR A 113 -16.67 -10.37 4.50
CA TYR A 113 -15.23 -10.18 4.37
C TYR A 113 -14.69 -9.70 5.70
N VAL A 114 -13.86 -10.49 6.34
CA VAL A 114 -13.23 -10.17 7.63
C VAL A 114 -11.73 -10.03 7.42
N VAL A 115 -11.16 -8.92 7.89
CA VAL A 115 -9.74 -8.67 7.72
C VAL A 115 -9.14 -8.06 8.99
N PRO A 116 -7.94 -8.52 9.43
CA PRO A 116 -7.19 -7.85 10.47
C PRO A 116 -6.80 -6.44 10.00
N ALA A 117 -7.23 -5.41 10.74
CA ALA A 117 -6.98 -4.02 10.41
C ALA A 117 -5.92 -3.43 11.34
N MET A 118 -4.83 -2.90 10.78
CA MET A 118 -3.82 -2.18 11.55
C MET A 118 -4.10 -0.68 11.65
N ALA A 119 -4.83 -0.13 10.68
CA ALA A 119 -5.19 1.28 10.67
C ALA A 119 -6.38 1.54 9.73
N SER A 120 -6.96 2.72 9.85
CA SER A 120 -7.94 3.24 8.91
C SER A 120 -7.69 4.71 8.59
N VAL A 121 -8.18 5.14 7.43
CA VAL A 121 -8.19 6.55 7.03
C VAL A 121 -9.63 6.91 6.70
N ASP A 122 -10.13 8.00 7.26
CA ASP A 122 -11.51 8.46 7.00
C ASP A 122 -11.60 9.34 5.74
N GLU A 123 -12.80 9.80 5.42
CA GLU A 123 -13.09 10.66 4.27
C GLU A 123 -12.35 12.02 4.27
N LEU A 124 -11.88 12.45 5.45
CA LEU A 124 -11.10 13.69 5.63
C LEU A 124 -9.59 13.43 5.57
N GLY A 125 -9.16 12.19 5.30
CA GLY A 125 -7.76 11.80 5.26
C GLY A 125 -7.12 11.65 6.64
N ARG A 126 -7.89 11.57 7.73
CA ARG A 126 -7.36 11.39 9.08
C ARG A 126 -7.04 9.93 9.31
N TYR A 127 -5.81 9.69 9.74
CA TYR A 127 -5.29 8.38 10.07
C TYR A 127 -5.65 7.99 11.51
N PHE A 128 -6.16 6.78 11.68
CA PHE A 128 -6.45 6.17 12.97
C PHE A 128 -5.71 4.85 13.06
N GLU A 129 -4.80 4.75 14.01
CA GLU A 129 -4.13 3.49 14.31
C GLU A 129 -5.11 2.54 14.99
N GLY A 130 -5.23 1.34 14.45
CA GLY A 130 -6.04 0.27 15.03
C GLY A 130 -5.29 -0.46 16.15
N ALA A 131 -6.03 -1.07 17.06
CA ALA A 131 -5.43 -2.06 17.96
C ALA A 131 -4.89 -3.21 17.10
N SER A 132 -3.72 -3.76 17.46
CA SER A 132 -3.03 -4.82 16.69
C SER A 132 -3.84 -6.13 16.53
N SER A 133 -5.01 -6.23 17.14
CA SER A 133 -5.96 -7.35 17.05
C SER A 133 -7.36 -6.93 16.58
N ALA A 134 -7.51 -5.70 16.05
CA ALA A 134 -8.80 -5.25 15.55
C ALA A 134 -9.13 -5.95 14.24
N GLU A 135 -10.26 -6.63 14.19
CA GLU A 135 -10.83 -7.17 12.96
C GLU A 135 -11.90 -6.22 12.44
N GLN A 136 -11.89 -6.03 11.12
CA GLN A 136 -12.92 -5.28 10.42
C GLN A 136 -13.74 -6.26 9.61
N ALA A 137 -15.05 -6.30 9.88
CA ALA A 137 -16.01 -7.09 9.12
C ALA A 137 -16.81 -6.18 8.18
N LEU A 138 -16.92 -6.60 6.93
CA LEU A 138 -17.71 -5.93 5.90
C LEU A 138 -18.67 -6.95 5.30
N ASP A 139 -19.95 -6.61 5.24
CA ASP A 139 -20.98 -7.44 4.63
C ASP A 139 -21.29 -6.94 3.21
N PHE A 140 -21.09 -7.82 2.23
CA PHE A 140 -21.43 -7.57 0.83
C PHE A 140 -22.74 -8.27 0.49
N ARG A 141 -23.70 -7.49 0.00
CA ARG A 141 -25.01 -8.00 -0.45
C ARG A 141 -25.06 -8.06 -1.95
N PHE A 142 -25.58 -9.15 -2.46
CA PHE A 142 -25.58 -9.48 -3.87
C PHE A 142 -26.98 -9.44 -4.48
N THR A 143 -27.04 -9.03 -5.72
CA THR A 143 -28.17 -9.18 -6.62
C THR A 143 -27.74 -9.85 -7.91
N LYS A 144 -28.68 -10.36 -8.70
CA LYS A 144 -28.40 -10.86 -10.04
C LYS A 144 -28.82 -9.84 -11.09
N GLU A 145 -27.89 -9.49 -11.96
CA GLU A 145 -28.11 -8.68 -13.14
C GLU A 145 -27.75 -9.49 -14.37
N LEU A 146 -28.72 -9.68 -15.27
CA LEU A 146 -28.57 -10.53 -16.48
C LEU A 146 -28.07 -11.97 -16.17
N GLY A 147 -28.38 -12.49 -14.98
CA GLY A 147 -27.96 -13.81 -14.54
C GLY A 147 -26.62 -13.86 -13.80
N GLU A 148 -25.86 -12.79 -13.79
CA GLU A 148 -24.55 -12.64 -13.13
C GLU A 148 -24.70 -11.98 -11.75
N TRP A 149 -23.83 -12.36 -10.81
CA TRP A 149 -23.79 -11.73 -9.50
C TRP A 149 -23.13 -10.34 -9.55
N ARG A 150 -23.73 -9.40 -8.83
CA ARG A 150 -23.22 -8.04 -8.62
C ARG A 150 -23.52 -7.56 -7.20
#